data_968f65c0d57cd27b51071ae87b6d7881
#
_entry.id   968f65c0d57cd27b51071ae87b6d7881
#
_cell.length_a   1.000
_cell.length_b   1.000
_cell.length_c   1.000
_cell.angle_alpha   90.00
_cell.angle_beta   90.00
_cell.angle_gamma   90.00
#
_symmetry.space_group_name_H-M   'P 1'
#
loop_
_entity.id
_entity.type
_entity.pdbx_description
1 polymer ?
#
loop_
_entity_poly.entity_id
_entity_poly.type
_entity_poly.pdbx_seq_one_letter_code
_entity_poly.pdbx_strand_id
1 'polypeptide(L)'
;MKTIALIAQKGGTGKITLALCLAVAAEQDGLNTLIVDLDPQATACNWGDRRQSESPLVIDAQPARMPQALERARSGGINLVVIDTPARSEQAALAAAELADLIIIPCRPQRFDLETIGNTRKLIAMAGTKPVLVVLNAIPARGDRQQQARQAVEAMELSVCPIALGNRAAFGDAGILGQTALEFEPSGKAAEESRQLYKYISRLLDK
;
A
#
# COMPACT_ATOMS: atom_id res chain seq x y z
N MET A 1 7.66 -14.62 6.99
CA MET A 1 7.02 -13.28 7.08
C MET A 1 7.54 -12.43 5.94
N LYS A 2 6.64 -11.86 5.16
CA LYS A 2 6.96 -10.92 4.08
C LYS A 2 6.59 -9.49 4.49
N THR A 3 7.26 -8.50 3.91
CA THR A 3 7.05 -7.09 4.26
C THR A 3 6.83 -6.27 2.99
N ILE A 4 5.73 -5.52 2.94
CA ILE A 4 5.40 -4.57 1.87
C ILE A 4 5.50 -3.15 2.42
N ALA A 5 6.15 -2.23 1.72
CA ALA A 5 6.14 -0.81 2.06
C ALA A 5 5.38 0.02 1.01
N LEU A 6 4.43 0.84 1.45
CA LEU A 6 3.73 1.83 0.62
C LEU A 6 4.49 3.15 0.69
N ILE A 7 5.16 3.54 -0.38
CA ILE A 7 6.00 4.75 -0.41
C ILE A 7 5.55 5.68 -1.53
N ALA A 8 5.20 6.91 -1.20
CA ALA A 8 4.97 7.98 -2.16
C ALA A 8 5.19 9.34 -1.47
N GLN A 9 5.98 10.20 -2.09
CA GLN A 9 6.28 11.54 -1.54
C GLN A 9 5.12 12.53 -1.66
N LYS A 10 4.07 12.20 -2.42
CA LYS A 10 2.86 13.01 -2.55
C LYS A 10 1.75 12.49 -1.66
N GLY A 11 1.02 13.40 -1.01
CA GLY A 11 -0.19 13.09 -0.25
C GLY A 11 -1.37 12.75 -1.15
N GLY A 12 -2.30 11.93 -0.66
CA GLY A 12 -3.53 11.58 -1.37
C GLY A 12 -3.36 10.64 -2.57
N THR A 13 -2.23 9.97 -2.73
CA THR A 13 -2.01 8.96 -3.79
C THR A 13 -2.71 7.64 -3.51
N GLY A 14 -3.16 7.42 -2.25
CA GLY A 14 -3.87 6.23 -1.81
C GLY A 14 -3.02 5.19 -1.09
N LYS A 15 -1.90 5.59 -0.47
CA LYS A 15 -1.06 4.69 0.35
C LYS A 15 -1.89 3.93 1.38
N ILE A 16 -2.58 4.67 2.25
CA ILE A 16 -3.41 4.06 3.28
C ILE A 16 -4.49 3.13 2.71
N THR A 17 -5.20 3.55 1.65
CA THR A 17 -6.24 2.73 1.03
C THR A 17 -5.68 1.40 0.54
N LEU A 18 -4.52 1.42 -0.13
CA LEU A 18 -3.86 0.21 -0.59
C LEU A 18 -3.37 -0.64 0.59
N ALA A 19 -2.79 -0.01 1.62
CA ALA A 19 -2.31 -0.72 2.81
C ALA A 19 -3.44 -1.53 3.47
N LEU A 20 -4.56 -0.86 3.73
CA LEU A 20 -5.73 -1.49 4.34
C LEU A 20 -6.32 -2.61 3.46
N CYS A 21 -6.49 -2.35 2.16
CA CYS A 21 -7.04 -3.35 1.24
C CYS A 21 -6.13 -4.58 1.10
N LEU A 22 -4.81 -4.40 1.04
CA LEU A 22 -3.86 -5.51 0.96
C LEU A 22 -3.87 -6.34 2.24
N ALA A 23 -3.87 -5.70 3.41
CA ALA A 23 -3.88 -6.40 4.68
C ALA A 23 -5.18 -7.19 4.88
N VAL A 24 -6.35 -6.58 4.64
CA VAL A 24 -7.64 -7.28 4.76
C VAL A 24 -7.78 -8.40 3.73
N ALA A 25 -7.30 -8.20 2.48
CA ALA A 25 -7.32 -9.27 1.49
C ALA A 25 -6.45 -10.47 1.89
N ALA A 26 -5.29 -10.21 2.53
CA ALA A 26 -4.41 -11.25 3.03
C ALA A 26 -5.03 -12.00 4.23
N GLU A 27 -5.71 -11.31 5.13
CA GLU A 27 -6.48 -11.94 6.22
C GLU A 27 -7.60 -12.84 5.66
N GLN A 28 -8.32 -12.38 4.64
CA GLN A 28 -9.35 -13.19 3.97
C GLN A 28 -8.77 -14.44 3.26
N ASP A 29 -7.47 -14.40 2.94
CA ASP A 29 -6.70 -15.53 2.38
C ASP A 29 -6.02 -16.40 3.47
N GLY A 30 -6.30 -16.12 4.74
CA GLY A 30 -5.85 -16.91 5.90
C GLY A 30 -4.47 -16.54 6.44
N LEU A 31 -3.92 -15.39 6.08
CA LEU A 31 -2.66 -14.90 6.63
C LEU A 31 -2.90 -14.03 7.86
N ASN A 32 -2.06 -14.17 8.88
CA ASN A 32 -1.99 -13.21 9.98
C ASN A 32 -1.25 -11.96 9.51
N THR A 33 -1.90 -10.80 9.53
CA THR A 33 -1.35 -9.55 8.99
C THR A 33 -1.19 -8.47 10.04
N LEU A 34 -0.16 -7.64 9.85
CA LEU A 34 0.12 -6.46 10.64
C LEU A 34 0.25 -5.24 9.73
N ILE A 35 -0.47 -4.18 10.05
CA ILE A 35 -0.25 -2.86 9.47
C ILE A 35 0.61 -2.04 10.44
N VAL A 36 1.70 -1.47 9.94
CA VAL A 36 2.54 -0.53 10.70
C VAL A 36 2.35 0.86 10.14
N ASP A 37 1.74 1.73 10.92
CA ASP A 37 1.50 3.14 10.58
C ASP A 37 2.71 3.97 11.03
N LEU A 38 3.42 4.56 10.07
CA LEU A 38 4.54 5.47 10.34
C LEU A 38 4.11 6.95 10.21
N ASP A 39 2.84 7.21 9.84
CA ASP A 39 2.34 8.58 9.69
C ASP A 39 1.93 9.13 11.06
N PRO A 40 2.48 10.28 11.49
CA PRO A 40 2.05 10.94 12.72
C PRO A 40 0.55 11.29 12.78
N GLN A 41 -0.14 11.29 11.64
CA GLN A 41 -1.60 11.45 11.59
C GLN A 41 -2.35 10.20 12.06
N ALA A 42 -1.65 9.07 12.20
CA ALA A 42 -2.17 7.79 12.70
C ALA A 42 -3.49 7.34 12.01
N THR A 43 -3.56 7.53 10.69
CA THR A 43 -4.79 7.26 9.94
C THR A 43 -5.14 5.78 9.92
N ALA A 44 -4.13 4.89 9.81
CA ALA A 44 -4.36 3.45 9.90
C ALA A 44 -4.78 3.02 11.30
N CYS A 45 -4.15 3.58 12.34
CA CYS A 45 -4.52 3.32 13.74
C CYS A 45 -5.96 3.76 14.01
N ASN A 46 -6.32 4.99 13.63
CA ASN A 46 -7.69 5.50 13.76
C ASN A 46 -8.72 4.66 13.00
N TRP A 47 -8.35 4.06 11.87
CA TRP A 47 -9.18 3.11 11.15
C TRP A 47 -9.30 1.79 11.94
N GLY A 48 -8.19 1.28 12.48
CA GLY A 48 -8.16 0.09 13.34
C GLY A 48 -9.07 0.22 14.56
N ASP A 49 -9.04 1.37 15.24
CA ASP A 49 -9.87 1.66 16.42
C ASP A 49 -11.39 1.64 16.12
N ARG A 50 -11.77 1.89 14.86
CA ARG A 50 -13.19 1.83 14.44
C ARG A 50 -13.64 0.45 14.01
N ARG A 51 -12.72 -0.52 13.87
CA ARG A 51 -13.08 -1.87 13.43
C ARG A 51 -13.87 -2.62 14.48
N GLN A 52 -14.78 -3.45 13.99
CA GLN A 52 -15.43 -4.48 14.81
C GLN A 52 -14.61 -5.79 14.86
N SER A 53 -13.69 -5.97 13.91
CA SER A 53 -12.77 -7.11 13.84
C SER A 53 -11.44 -6.75 14.47
N GLU A 54 -10.83 -7.66 15.21
CA GLU A 54 -9.48 -7.50 15.79
C GLU A 54 -8.36 -7.65 14.74
N SER A 55 -8.69 -8.09 13.54
CA SER A 55 -7.71 -8.27 12.45
C SER A 55 -8.06 -7.41 11.22
N PRO A 56 -7.04 -7.00 10.43
CA PRO A 56 -5.61 -7.09 10.73
C PRO A 56 -5.21 -6.28 11.96
N LEU A 57 -4.12 -6.69 12.62
CA LEU A 57 -3.53 -5.88 13.69
C LEU A 57 -3.00 -4.56 13.12
N VAL A 58 -3.16 -3.47 13.87
CA VAL A 58 -2.62 -2.16 13.47
C VAL A 58 -1.82 -1.58 14.64
N ILE A 59 -0.62 -1.15 14.36
CA ILE A 59 0.23 -0.44 15.35
C ILE A 59 0.82 0.82 14.73
N ASP A 60 1.04 1.84 15.54
CA ASP A 60 1.94 2.94 15.21
C ASP A 60 3.39 2.60 15.58
N ALA A 61 4.33 3.13 14.83
CA ALA A 61 5.73 2.98 15.16
C ALA A 61 6.57 4.18 14.69
N GLN A 62 7.64 4.44 15.42
CA GLN A 62 8.68 5.35 14.93
C GLN A 62 9.62 4.60 13.97
N PRO A 63 10.14 5.24 12.90
CA PRO A 63 11.06 4.60 11.94
C PRO A 63 12.24 3.87 12.62
N ALA A 64 12.83 4.47 13.65
CA ALA A 64 13.96 3.88 14.38
C ALA A 64 13.61 2.59 15.15
N ARG A 65 12.32 2.34 15.43
CA ARG A 65 11.85 1.14 16.14
C ARG A 65 11.33 0.04 15.22
N MET A 66 11.29 0.28 13.92
CA MET A 66 10.79 -0.68 12.93
C MET A 66 11.47 -2.06 13.00
N PRO A 67 12.82 -2.19 13.09
CA PRO A 67 13.45 -3.50 13.15
C PRO A 67 12.95 -4.34 14.33
N GLN A 68 12.78 -3.71 15.51
CA GLN A 68 12.26 -4.39 16.70
C GLN A 68 10.78 -4.76 16.56
N ALA A 69 9.97 -3.90 15.93
CA ALA A 69 8.56 -4.18 15.67
C ALA A 69 8.40 -5.39 14.73
N LEU A 70 9.18 -5.46 13.66
CA LEU A 70 9.18 -6.60 12.73
C LEU A 70 9.64 -7.90 13.38
N GLU A 71 10.64 -7.86 14.27
CA GLU A 71 11.09 -9.05 14.97
C GLU A 71 10.01 -9.58 15.93
N ARG A 72 9.33 -8.70 16.64
CA ARG A 72 8.17 -9.07 17.47
C ARG A 72 7.02 -9.65 16.64
N ALA A 73 6.73 -9.03 15.50
CA ALA A 73 5.72 -9.51 14.57
C ALA A 73 6.04 -10.94 14.09
N ARG A 74 7.30 -11.19 13.71
CA ARG A 74 7.78 -12.51 13.28
C ARG A 74 7.61 -13.55 14.40
N SER A 75 8.03 -13.21 15.60
CA SER A 75 7.90 -14.08 16.78
C SER A 75 6.44 -14.31 17.17
N GLY A 76 5.56 -13.37 16.89
CA GLY A 76 4.11 -13.44 17.11
C GLY A 76 3.34 -14.19 16.02
N GLY A 77 4.02 -14.76 15.01
CA GLY A 77 3.36 -15.54 13.96
C GLY A 77 2.70 -14.74 12.86
N ILE A 78 3.07 -13.45 12.69
CA ILE A 78 2.63 -12.63 11.57
C ILE A 78 3.24 -13.17 10.27
N ASN A 79 2.43 -13.28 9.23
CA ASN A 79 2.83 -13.77 7.91
C ASN A 79 3.14 -12.62 6.95
N LEU A 80 2.36 -11.52 7.03
CA LEU A 80 2.52 -10.33 6.19
C LEU A 80 2.54 -9.06 7.03
N VAL A 81 3.50 -8.19 6.77
CA VAL A 81 3.52 -6.81 7.29
C VAL A 81 3.31 -5.83 6.15
N VAL A 82 2.42 -4.87 6.35
CA VAL A 82 2.19 -3.76 5.42
C VAL A 82 2.54 -2.46 6.14
N ILE A 83 3.55 -1.75 5.63
CA ILE A 83 4.04 -0.49 6.19
C ILE A 83 3.42 0.69 5.43
N ASP A 84 2.63 1.52 6.11
CA ASP A 84 2.18 2.80 5.57
C ASP A 84 3.13 3.92 5.98
N THR A 85 3.57 4.74 5.02
CA THR A 85 4.53 5.81 5.26
C THR A 85 3.91 7.20 5.09
N PRO A 86 4.35 8.21 5.85
CA PRO A 86 3.92 9.59 5.62
C PRO A 86 4.41 10.11 4.26
N ALA A 87 3.65 11.05 3.68
CA ALA A 87 3.92 11.54 2.32
C ALA A 87 5.21 12.37 2.18
N ARG A 88 5.75 12.94 3.26
CA ARG A 88 6.86 13.90 3.20
C ARG A 88 7.97 13.60 4.19
N SER A 89 8.15 12.35 4.58
CA SER A 89 9.23 11.93 5.45
C SER A 89 10.19 11.01 4.70
N GLU A 90 11.32 11.55 4.29
CA GLU A 90 12.39 10.75 3.66
C GLU A 90 12.92 9.69 4.64
N GLN A 91 13.04 10.03 5.92
CA GLN A 91 13.50 9.11 6.95
C GLN A 91 12.57 7.90 7.10
N ALA A 92 11.25 8.11 7.16
CA ALA A 92 10.28 7.01 7.27
C ALA A 92 10.26 6.16 5.98
N ALA A 93 10.31 6.81 4.82
CA ALA A 93 10.34 6.13 3.54
C ALA A 93 11.60 5.27 3.37
N LEU A 94 12.78 5.79 3.76
CA LEU A 94 14.04 5.06 3.70
C LEU A 94 14.03 3.86 4.66
N ALA A 95 13.64 4.05 5.91
CA ALA A 95 13.55 2.98 6.90
C ALA A 95 12.58 1.87 6.47
N ALA A 96 11.43 2.24 5.89
CA ALA A 96 10.49 1.27 5.34
C ALA A 96 11.06 0.53 4.11
N ALA A 97 11.74 1.25 3.22
CA ALA A 97 12.35 0.67 2.03
C ALA A 97 13.45 -0.35 2.36
N GLU A 98 14.29 -0.06 3.36
CA GLU A 98 15.35 -0.97 3.82
C GLU A 98 14.80 -2.33 4.29
N LEU A 99 13.64 -2.32 4.94
CA LEU A 99 13.03 -3.50 5.54
C LEU A 99 12.04 -4.24 4.63
N ALA A 100 11.66 -3.64 3.51
CA ALA A 100 10.67 -4.20 2.60
C ALA A 100 11.23 -5.29 1.69
N ASP A 101 10.45 -6.35 1.47
CA ASP A 101 10.64 -7.33 0.40
C ASP A 101 10.09 -6.81 -0.93
N LEU A 102 9.04 -5.98 -0.87
CA LEU A 102 8.44 -5.32 -2.03
C LEU A 102 8.04 -3.88 -1.67
N ILE A 103 8.39 -2.93 -2.52
CA ILE A 103 7.95 -1.54 -2.39
C ILE A 103 6.85 -1.28 -3.41
N ILE A 104 5.73 -0.74 -2.94
CA ILE A 104 4.63 -0.30 -3.79
C ILE A 104 4.59 1.22 -3.82
N ILE A 105 4.58 1.79 -5.02
CA ILE A 105 4.38 3.21 -5.25
C ILE A 105 2.96 3.41 -5.79
N PRO A 106 1.99 3.83 -4.96
CA PRO A 106 0.67 4.21 -5.45
C PRO A 106 0.75 5.53 -6.23
N CYS A 107 0.15 5.56 -7.41
CA CYS A 107 0.16 6.71 -8.28
C CYS A 107 -1.21 6.93 -8.92
N ARG A 108 -1.74 8.16 -8.84
CA ARG A 108 -2.91 8.56 -9.60
C ARG A 108 -2.51 8.94 -11.03
N PRO A 109 -3.40 8.80 -12.03
CA PRO A 109 -3.12 9.14 -13.43
C PRO A 109 -3.18 10.66 -13.64
N GLN A 110 -2.41 11.40 -12.85
CA GLN A 110 -2.30 12.85 -12.90
C GLN A 110 -0.85 13.25 -13.10
N ARG A 111 -0.62 14.26 -13.93
CA ARG A 111 0.72 14.71 -14.30
C ARG A 111 1.63 14.93 -13.08
N PHE A 112 1.15 15.70 -12.11
CA PHE A 112 1.94 16.01 -10.91
C PHE A 112 2.20 14.78 -10.00
N ASP A 113 1.40 13.73 -10.07
CA ASP A 113 1.64 12.50 -9.34
C ASP A 113 2.74 11.69 -10.04
N LEU A 114 2.69 11.61 -11.37
CA LEU A 114 3.70 10.95 -12.18
C LEU A 114 5.09 11.62 -12.03
N GLU A 115 5.15 12.95 -12.01
CA GLU A 115 6.40 13.71 -11.83
C GLU A 115 7.10 13.37 -10.48
N THR A 116 6.34 13.02 -9.43
CA THR A 116 6.91 12.69 -8.12
C THR A 116 7.49 11.28 -8.03
N ILE A 117 7.16 10.39 -8.97
CA ILE A 117 7.68 9.01 -8.99
C ILE A 117 9.20 9.00 -9.12
N GLY A 118 9.77 9.87 -9.95
CA GLY A 118 11.22 9.98 -10.13
C GLY A 118 11.96 10.29 -8.83
N ASN A 119 11.42 11.19 -8.02
CA ASN A 119 12.00 11.52 -6.71
C ASN A 119 11.82 10.36 -5.71
N THR A 120 10.65 9.70 -5.72
CA THR A 120 10.42 8.51 -4.89
C THR A 120 11.39 7.39 -5.27
N ARG A 121 11.64 7.15 -6.56
CA ARG A 121 12.63 6.16 -7.05
C ARG A 121 14.04 6.46 -6.55
N LYS A 122 14.47 7.74 -6.63
CA LYS A 122 15.80 8.15 -6.13
C LYS A 122 15.94 7.88 -4.64
N LEU A 123 14.93 8.18 -3.85
CA LEU A 123 14.91 7.92 -2.42
C LEU A 123 15.00 6.42 -2.13
N ILE A 124 14.18 5.60 -2.78
CA ILE A 124 14.20 4.15 -2.61
C ILE A 124 15.57 3.56 -2.99
N ALA A 125 16.22 4.07 -4.03
CA ALA A 125 17.55 3.60 -4.46
C ALA A 125 18.64 3.78 -3.37
N MET A 126 18.46 4.70 -2.43
CA MET A 126 19.36 4.86 -1.27
C MET A 126 19.26 3.69 -0.28
N ALA A 127 18.14 2.96 -0.25
CA ALA A 127 17.96 1.74 0.54
C ALA A 127 18.54 0.47 -0.14
N GLY A 128 19.18 0.64 -1.30
CA GLY A 128 19.71 -0.46 -2.11
C GLY A 128 18.77 -0.92 -3.23
N THR A 129 19.11 -2.06 -3.84
CA THR A 129 18.30 -2.64 -4.93
C THR A 129 17.11 -3.39 -4.32
N LYS A 130 15.94 -2.83 -4.43
CA LYS A 130 14.69 -3.41 -3.93
C LYS A 130 13.68 -3.60 -5.08
N PRO A 131 12.85 -4.65 -5.05
CA PRO A 131 11.73 -4.76 -5.97
C PRO A 131 10.76 -3.60 -5.79
N VAL A 132 10.45 -2.90 -6.87
CA VAL A 132 9.52 -1.75 -6.89
C VAL A 132 8.40 -2.03 -7.87
N LEU A 133 7.16 -1.81 -7.44
CA LEU A 133 5.97 -1.95 -8.26
C LEU A 133 5.12 -0.66 -8.17
N VAL A 134 4.85 -0.03 -9.30
CA VAL A 134 3.91 1.10 -9.34
C VAL A 134 2.49 0.55 -9.49
N VAL A 135 1.59 0.96 -8.60
CA VAL A 135 0.17 0.64 -8.66
C VAL A 135 -0.62 1.89 -9.03
N LEU A 136 -1.25 1.86 -10.19
CA LEU A 136 -2.13 2.95 -10.62
C LEU A 136 -3.41 2.94 -9.79
N ASN A 137 -3.74 4.09 -9.20
CA ASN A 137 -4.86 4.25 -8.27
C ASN A 137 -5.78 5.40 -8.69
N ALA A 138 -7.02 5.35 -8.24
CA ALA A 138 -8.06 6.35 -8.53
C ALA A 138 -8.23 6.61 -10.04
N ILE A 139 -8.23 5.54 -10.82
CA ILE A 139 -8.41 5.60 -12.27
C ILE A 139 -9.84 6.05 -12.61
N PRO A 140 -10.03 7.08 -13.42
CA PRO A 140 -11.33 7.49 -13.90
C PRO A 140 -12.03 6.35 -14.66
N ALA A 141 -13.35 6.27 -14.55
CA ALA A 141 -14.14 5.24 -15.22
C ALA A 141 -14.13 5.33 -16.76
N ARG A 142 -13.72 6.47 -17.32
CA ARG A 142 -13.68 6.73 -18.76
C ARG A 142 -12.39 7.44 -19.14
N GLY A 143 -12.01 7.28 -20.43
CA GLY A 143 -10.82 7.91 -21.00
C GLY A 143 -9.59 6.99 -20.96
N ASP A 144 -8.48 7.50 -21.47
CA ASP A 144 -7.23 6.79 -21.71
C ASP A 144 -6.13 7.08 -20.68
N ARG A 145 -6.47 7.79 -19.60
CA ARG A 145 -5.52 8.21 -18.56
C ARG A 145 -4.76 7.07 -17.93
N GLN A 146 -5.40 5.90 -17.80
CA GLN A 146 -4.72 4.71 -17.29
C GLN A 146 -3.58 4.28 -18.23
N GLN A 147 -3.84 4.24 -19.52
CA GLN A 147 -2.85 3.84 -20.51
C GLN A 147 -1.72 4.86 -20.61
N GLN A 148 -2.04 6.16 -20.63
CA GLN A 148 -1.05 7.24 -20.63
C GLN A 148 -0.15 7.20 -19.39
N ALA A 149 -0.75 6.99 -18.19
CA ALA A 149 0.01 6.87 -16.96
C ALA A 149 0.92 5.64 -16.96
N ARG A 150 0.44 4.50 -17.46
CA ARG A 150 1.24 3.28 -17.61
C ARG A 150 2.45 3.53 -18.49
N GLN A 151 2.26 4.08 -19.70
CA GLN A 151 3.34 4.41 -20.62
C GLN A 151 4.36 5.37 -20.01
N ALA A 152 3.89 6.38 -19.27
CA ALA A 152 4.78 7.33 -18.60
C ALA A 152 5.65 6.66 -17.52
N VAL A 153 5.10 5.73 -16.75
CA VAL A 153 5.84 4.98 -15.72
C VAL A 153 6.82 3.98 -16.35
N GLU A 154 6.39 3.27 -17.39
CA GLU A 154 7.24 2.32 -18.13
C GLU A 154 8.43 3.04 -18.81
N ALA A 155 8.23 4.26 -19.31
CA ALA A 155 9.30 5.12 -19.83
C ALA A 155 10.33 5.52 -18.75
N MET A 156 9.99 5.41 -17.47
CA MET A 156 10.92 5.59 -16.35
C MET A 156 11.63 4.27 -15.96
N GLU A 157 11.48 3.21 -16.74
CA GLU A 157 12.01 1.86 -16.47
C GLU A 157 11.51 1.27 -15.14
N LEU A 158 10.26 1.57 -14.78
CA LEU A 158 9.61 1.03 -13.59
C LEU A 158 8.52 0.01 -13.98
N SER A 159 8.40 -1.04 -13.17
CA SER A 159 7.33 -2.03 -13.32
C SER A 159 5.99 -1.45 -12.90
N VAL A 160 4.97 -1.60 -13.76
CA VAL A 160 3.59 -1.20 -13.47
C VAL A 160 2.74 -2.43 -13.23
N CYS A 161 2.02 -2.43 -12.11
CA CYS A 161 1.05 -3.49 -11.83
C CYS A 161 0.01 -3.58 -12.96
N PRO A 162 -0.31 -4.78 -13.48
CA PRO A 162 -1.37 -4.93 -14.46
C PRO A 162 -2.75 -4.58 -13.89
N ILE A 163 -2.91 -4.71 -12.57
CA ILE A 163 -4.14 -4.36 -11.85
C ILE A 163 -4.06 -2.91 -11.40
N ALA A 164 -5.10 -2.15 -11.68
CA ALA A 164 -5.27 -0.76 -11.22
C ALA A 164 -6.55 -0.64 -10.39
N LEU A 165 -6.58 0.29 -9.46
CA LEU A 165 -7.78 0.59 -8.68
C LEU A 165 -8.51 1.79 -9.28
N GLY A 166 -9.82 1.63 -9.53
CA GLY A 166 -10.68 2.70 -10.02
C GLY A 166 -10.97 3.76 -8.96
N ASN A 167 -11.35 4.95 -9.40
CA ASN A 167 -11.89 5.97 -8.51
C ASN A 167 -13.32 5.59 -8.11
N ARG A 168 -13.48 4.99 -6.93
CA ARG A 168 -14.75 4.45 -6.44
C ARG A 168 -15.09 4.98 -5.05
N ALA A 169 -16.36 5.35 -4.84
CA ALA A 169 -16.86 5.83 -3.56
C ALA A 169 -16.67 4.80 -2.43
N ALA A 170 -16.85 3.51 -2.75
CA ALA A 170 -16.72 2.41 -1.78
C ALA A 170 -15.40 2.40 -1.00
N PHE A 171 -14.29 2.91 -1.56
CA PHE A 171 -13.04 3.03 -0.81
C PHE A 171 -13.12 4.07 0.32
N GLY A 172 -13.80 5.20 0.08
CA GLY A 172 -13.99 6.24 1.08
C GLY A 172 -15.05 5.87 2.11
N ASP A 173 -16.21 5.40 1.63
CA ASP A 173 -17.37 5.05 2.45
C ASP A 173 -17.04 3.94 3.45
N ALA A 174 -16.34 2.90 3.01
CA ALA A 174 -15.87 1.82 3.87
C ALA A 174 -14.95 2.31 4.99
N GLY A 175 -14.05 3.25 4.69
CA GLY A 175 -13.10 3.78 5.68
C GLY A 175 -13.75 4.51 6.86
N ILE A 176 -14.92 5.11 6.66
CA ILE A 176 -15.71 5.75 7.72
C ILE A 176 -16.12 4.71 8.78
N LEU A 177 -16.41 3.47 8.35
CA LEU A 177 -16.90 2.38 9.19
C LEU A 177 -15.79 1.48 9.76
N GLY A 178 -14.51 1.81 9.56
CA GLY A 178 -13.41 0.93 9.93
C GLY A 178 -13.35 -0.33 9.05
N GLN A 179 -13.89 -0.26 7.85
CA GLN A 179 -13.92 -1.34 6.87
C GLN A 179 -13.05 -1.01 5.65
N THR A 180 -12.81 -1.99 4.82
CA THR A 180 -12.32 -1.83 3.46
C THR A 180 -13.44 -2.12 2.46
N ALA A 181 -13.22 -1.79 1.20
CA ALA A 181 -14.19 -2.13 0.15
C ALA A 181 -14.47 -3.64 0.06
N LEU A 182 -13.52 -4.49 0.48
CA LEU A 182 -13.66 -5.96 0.54
C LEU A 182 -14.74 -6.41 1.53
N GLU A 183 -14.96 -5.65 2.59
CA GLU A 183 -15.93 -5.93 3.66
C GLU A 183 -17.23 -5.16 3.44
N PHE A 184 -17.12 -3.90 3.00
CA PHE A 184 -18.26 -2.98 2.82
C PHE A 184 -19.16 -3.39 1.64
N GLU A 185 -18.55 -3.71 0.50
CA GLU A 185 -19.26 -4.11 -0.72
C GLU A 185 -18.53 -5.32 -1.36
N PRO A 186 -18.64 -6.53 -0.76
CA PRO A 186 -17.82 -7.70 -1.16
C PRO A 186 -17.98 -8.11 -2.61
N SER A 187 -19.13 -7.88 -3.23
CA SER A 187 -19.41 -8.16 -4.65
C SER A 187 -19.15 -6.95 -5.56
N GLY A 188 -18.70 -5.83 -4.99
CA GLY A 188 -18.47 -4.60 -5.72
C GLY A 188 -17.15 -4.61 -6.52
N LYS A 189 -17.07 -3.70 -7.48
CA LYS A 189 -15.86 -3.57 -8.32
C LYS A 189 -14.62 -3.19 -7.52
N ALA A 190 -14.75 -2.36 -6.48
CA ALA A 190 -13.64 -1.99 -5.61
C ALA A 190 -13.07 -3.20 -4.86
N ALA A 191 -13.93 -4.08 -4.36
CA ALA A 191 -13.53 -5.33 -3.71
C ALA A 191 -12.86 -6.29 -4.69
N GLU A 192 -13.39 -6.44 -5.89
CA GLU A 192 -12.81 -7.30 -6.92
C GLU A 192 -11.42 -6.81 -7.35
N GLU A 193 -11.25 -5.51 -7.59
CA GLU A 193 -9.95 -4.91 -7.92
C GLU A 193 -8.94 -5.10 -6.79
N SER A 194 -9.37 -4.95 -5.53
CA SER A 194 -8.52 -5.16 -4.36
C SER A 194 -8.07 -6.62 -4.23
N ARG A 195 -8.97 -7.60 -4.45
CA ARG A 195 -8.63 -9.03 -4.46
C ARG A 195 -7.66 -9.39 -5.58
N GLN A 196 -7.88 -8.86 -6.77
CA GLN A 196 -6.99 -9.11 -7.92
C GLN A 196 -5.61 -8.50 -7.67
N LEU A 197 -5.54 -7.29 -7.11
CA LEU A 197 -4.30 -6.64 -6.74
C LEU A 197 -3.52 -7.48 -5.71
N TYR A 198 -4.17 -7.90 -4.62
CA TYR A 198 -3.56 -8.75 -3.62
C TYR A 198 -3.03 -10.06 -4.23
N LYS A 199 -3.84 -10.77 -4.99
CA LYS A 199 -3.43 -12.02 -5.66
C LYS A 199 -2.22 -11.85 -6.58
N TYR A 200 -2.12 -10.72 -7.27
CA TYR A 200 -0.95 -10.42 -8.09
C TYR A 200 0.30 -10.18 -7.22
N ILE A 201 0.16 -9.38 -6.16
CA ILE A 201 1.27 -9.06 -5.25
C ILE A 201 1.74 -10.29 -4.48
N SER A 202 0.84 -11.12 -3.96
CA SER A 202 1.16 -12.37 -3.26
C SER A 202 2.06 -13.27 -4.12
N ARG A 203 1.70 -13.47 -5.40
CA ARG A 203 2.53 -14.24 -6.35
C ARG A 203 3.91 -13.64 -6.62
N LEU A 204 4.08 -12.33 -6.49
CA LEU A 204 5.40 -11.69 -6.61
C LEU A 204 6.25 -11.91 -5.36
N LEU A 205 5.63 -11.97 -4.19
CA LEU A 205 6.32 -12.19 -2.91
C LEU A 205 6.74 -13.66 -2.73
N ASP A 206 6.10 -14.61 -3.41
CA ASP A 206 6.41 -16.04 -3.36
C ASP A 206 7.58 -16.46 -4.28
N LYS A 207 8.04 -15.55 -5.15
CA LYS A 207 9.20 -15.75 -6.02
C LYS A 207 10.50 -15.36 -5.33
#